data_817fedd9109e1b6ce1f9d65725dfec2c
#
_entry.id   817fedd9109e1b6ce1f9d65725dfec2c
#
_cell.length_a   1.000
_cell.length_b   1.000
_cell.length_c   1.000
_cell.angle_alpha   90.00
_cell.angle_beta   90.00
_cell.angle_gamma   90.00
#
_symmetry.space_group_name_H-M   'P 1'
#
loop_
_entity.id
_entity.type
_entity.pdbx_description
1 polymer ?
#
loop_
_entity_poly.entity_id
_entity_poly.type
_entity_poly.pdbx_seq_one_letter_code
_entity_poly.pdbx_strand_id
1 'polypeptide(L)'
;MGNIDYSKYAKLSPFELKDKLIELAQSRTDRLMLNAGRGNPNFLATLPRRAFFQLGLFSATESEFSFSFMPEGLGGFPRPVGLQSRFDNFVMQNQDKPGVVFLGKAISYVRDQLGLDPDAF
;
A
#
# COMPACT_ATOMS: atom_id res chain seq x y z
N MET A 1 32.11 10.26 -27.95
CA MET A 1 30.74 9.77 -27.71
C MET A 1 30.30 9.02 -28.95
N GLY A 2 30.21 7.68 -28.90
CA GLY A 2 29.77 6.91 -30.06
C GLY A 2 28.29 7.19 -30.34
N ASN A 3 27.99 7.44 -31.61
CA ASN A 3 26.62 7.68 -32.06
C ASN A 3 25.81 6.37 -31.84
N ILE A 4 24.85 6.40 -30.93
CA ILE A 4 23.99 5.25 -30.68
C ILE A 4 22.97 5.16 -31.82
N ASP A 5 23.04 4.11 -32.61
CA ASP A 5 22.04 3.83 -33.64
C ASP A 5 20.72 3.39 -33.01
N TYR A 6 19.78 4.32 -32.94
CA TYR A 6 18.46 4.08 -32.37
C TYR A 6 17.51 3.30 -33.30
N SER A 7 17.84 3.16 -34.59
CA SER A 7 16.96 2.50 -35.57
C SER A 7 16.66 1.05 -35.23
N LYS A 8 17.62 0.35 -34.63
CA LYS A 8 17.47 -1.04 -34.20
C LYS A 8 16.51 -1.24 -33.02
N TYR A 9 16.21 -0.16 -32.29
CA TYR A 9 15.27 -0.21 -31.16
C TYR A 9 13.84 0.21 -31.54
N ALA A 10 13.66 0.79 -32.72
CA ALA A 10 12.36 1.32 -33.16
C ALA A 10 11.27 0.25 -33.36
N LYS A 11 11.68 -1.03 -33.51
CA LYS A 11 10.75 -2.16 -33.67
C LYS A 11 10.45 -2.92 -32.37
N LEU A 12 11.10 -2.55 -31.27
CA LEU A 12 10.91 -3.20 -29.98
C LEU A 12 9.61 -2.70 -29.32
N SER A 13 8.89 -3.60 -28.70
CA SER A 13 7.82 -3.23 -27.79
C SER A 13 8.37 -2.43 -26.60
N PRO A 14 7.56 -1.63 -25.90
CA PRO A 14 8.00 -0.90 -24.71
C PRO A 14 8.65 -1.81 -23.64
N PHE A 15 8.21 -3.06 -23.58
CA PHE A 15 8.73 -4.05 -22.63
C PHE A 15 10.13 -4.50 -23.01
N GLU A 16 10.34 -4.85 -24.27
CA GLU A 16 11.66 -5.27 -24.81
C GLU A 16 12.66 -4.13 -24.79
N LEU A 17 12.20 -2.90 -25.13
CA LEU A 17 13.02 -1.69 -25.05
C LEU A 17 13.51 -1.44 -23.62
N LYS A 18 12.64 -1.57 -22.64
CA LYS A 18 13.01 -1.45 -21.22
C LYS A 18 14.08 -2.44 -20.82
N ASP A 19 13.92 -3.73 -21.18
CA ASP A 19 14.90 -4.78 -20.84
C ASP A 19 16.25 -4.50 -21.51
N LYS A 20 16.23 -4.03 -22.76
CA LYS A 20 17.45 -3.65 -23.48
C LYS A 20 18.17 -2.45 -22.88
N LEU A 21 17.44 -1.46 -22.41
CA LEU A 21 18.00 -0.30 -21.70
C LEU A 21 18.63 -0.69 -20.37
N ILE A 22 18.01 -1.63 -19.62
CA ILE A 22 18.59 -2.19 -18.40
C ILE A 22 19.92 -2.91 -18.70
N GLU A 23 19.95 -3.77 -19.72
CA GLU A 23 21.16 -4.48 -20.14
C GLU A 23 22.30 -3.50 -20.50
N LEU A 24 22.00 -2.46 -21.30
CA LEU A 24 22.96 -1.42 -21.68
C LEU A 24 23.48 -0.63 -20.47
N ALA A 25 22.64 -0.36 -19.51
CA ALA A 25 23.04 0.36 -18.30
C ALA A 25 23.90 -0.53 -17.38
N GLN A 26 23.59 -1.82 -17.27
CA GLN A 26 24.36 -2.79 -16.49
C GLN A 26 25.73 -3.12 -17.11
N SER A 27 25.88 -2.96 -18.43
CA SER A 27 27.16 -3.19 -19.12
C SER A 27 28.24 -2.15 -18.77
N ARG A 28 27.87 -1.04 -18.13
CA ARG A 28 28.83 -0.05 -17.63
C ARG A 28 29.35 -0.45 -16.26
N THR A 29 30.63 -0.74 -16.18
CA THR A 29 31.30 -1.20 -14.95
C THR A 29 31.72 -0.07 -14.01
N ASP A 30 31.60 1.19 -14.46
CA ASP A 30 32.01 2.39 -13.71
C ASP A 30 30.93 2.94 -12.75
N ARG A 31 29.72 2.37 -12.82
CA ARG A 31 28.58 2.83 -11.99
C ARG A 31 27.73 1.67 -11.49
N LEU A 32 27.38 1.74 -10.20
CA LEU A 32 26.37 0.85 -9.64
C LEU A 32 24.98 1.27 -10.15
N MET A 33 24.35 0.44 -10.96
CA MET A 33 23.00 0.66 -11.42
C MET A 33 21.99 0.10 -10.42
N LEU A 34 21.16 0.96 -9.86
CA LEU A 34 19.99 0.55 -9.06
C LEU A 34 18.77 0.48 -9.99
N ASN A 35 18.27 -0.73 -10.22
CA ASN A 35 17.10 -0.94 -11.06
C ASN A 35 15.80 -0.67 -10.29
N ALA A 36 15.23 0.53 -10.49
CA ALA A 36 13.93 0.91 -9.95
C ALA A 36 12.77 0.72 -10.96
N GLY A 37 13.05 0.10 -12.12
CA GLY A 37 12.07 -0.07 -13.21
C GLY A 37 11.00 -1.13 -12.94
N ARG A 38 11.14 -1.93 -11.90
CA ARG A 38 10.11 -2.85 -11.42
C ARG A 38 9.86 -2.57 -9.95
N GLY A 39 8.67 -2.09 -9.63
CA GLY A 39 8.19 -2.06 -8.26
C GLY A 39 7.93 -3.49 -7.75
N ASN A 40 8.97 -4.27 -7.55
CA ASN A 40 8.80 -5.56 -6.89
C ASN A 40 8.37 -5.30 -5.45
N PRO A 41 7.25 -5.91 -4.99
CA PRO A 41 6.88 -5.80 -3.60
C PRO A 41 8.04 -6.27 -2.72
N ASN A 42 8.40 -5.48 -1.71
CA ASN A 42 9.40 -5.93 -0.75
C ASN A 42 8.80 -7.04 0.12
N PHE A 43 9.04 -8.29 -0.28
CA PHE A 43 8.52 -9.47 0.43
C PHE A 43 9.09 -9.61 1.84
N LEU A 44 10.21 -8.94 2.14
CA LEU A 44 10.81 -8.92 3.48
C LEU A 44 10.17 -7.87 4.40
N ALA A 45 9.46 -6.88 3.84
CA ALA A 45 8.69 -5.92 4.61
C ALA A 45 7.40 -6.55 5.15
N THR A 46 7.53 -7.44 6.13
CA THR A 46 6.40 -8.19 6.67
C THR A 46 5.51 -7.36 7.59
N LEU A 47 6.05 -6.34 8.27
CA LEU A 47 5.30 -5.52 9.22
C LEU A 47 4.16 -4.72 8.56
N PRO A 48 4.38 -3.96 7.46
CA PRO A 48 3.29 -3.29 6.76
C PRO A 48 2.25 -4.27 6.19
N ARG A 49 2.69 -5.45 5.75
CA ARG A 49 1.78 -6.49 5.25
C ARG A 49 0.90 -7.04 6.36
N ARG A 50 1.44 -7.28 7.55
CA ARG A 50 0.67 -7.70 8.73
C ARG A 50 -0.32 -6.62 9.14
N ALA A 51 0.08 -5.34 9.11
CA ALA A 51 -0.82 -4.22 9.35
C ALA A 51 -1.99 -4.19 8.36
N PHE A 52 -1.73 -4.44 7.08
CA PHE A 52 -2.78 -4.55 6.07
C PHE A 52 -3.79 -5.67 6.36
N PHE A 53 -3.33 -6.84 6.80
CA PHE A 53 -4.23 -7.91 7.21
C PHE A 53 -5.05 -7.56 8.45
N GLN A 54 -4.48 -6.83 9.41
CA GLN A 54 -5.22 -6.34 10.57
C GLN A 54 -6.28 -5.31 10.20
N LEU A 55 -5.99 -4.42 9.23
CA LEU A 55 -6.98 -3.53 8.65
C LEU A 55 -8.12 -4.31 7.99
N GLY A 56 -7.80 -5.38 7.27
CA GLY A 56 -8.82 -6.27 6.68
C GLY A 56 -9.71 -6.93 7.72
N LEU A 57 -9.16 -7.38 8.84
CA LEU A 57 -9.93 -7.93 9.95
C LEU A 57 -10.84 -6.88 10.58
N PHE A 58 -10.35 -5.69 10.82
CA PHE A 58 -11.16 -4.57 11.28
C PHE A 58 -12.30 -4.27 10.32
N SER A 59 -12.01 -4.17 9.01
CA SER A 59 -13.02 -3.93 7.98
C SER A 59 -14.11 -5.01 7.94
N ALA A 60 -13.74 -6.27 8.12
CA ALA A 60 -14.71 -7.37 8.20
C ALA A 60 -15.62 -7.21 9.40
N THR A 61 -15.06 -6.88 10.57
CA THR A 61 -15.84 -6.63 11.80
C THR A 61 -16.81 -5.46 11.63
N GLU A 62 -16.35 -4.38 10.97
CA GLU A 62 -17.21 -3.23 10.68
C GLU A 62 -18.34 -3.57 9.71
N SER A 63 -18.06 -4.39 8.71
CA SER A 63 -19.09 -4.88 7.78
C SER A 63 -20.13 -5.75 8.51
N GLU A 64 -19.70 -6.64 9.38
CA GLU A 64 -20.61 -7.43 10.23
C GLU A 64 -21.42 -6.54 11.17
N PHE A 65 -20.77 -5.57 11.80
CA PHE A 65 -21.44 -4.61 12.69
C PHE A 65 -22.52 -3.81 11.94
N SER A 66 -22.29 -3.49 10.67
CA SER A 66 -23.25 -2.73 9.84
C SER A 66 -24.58 -3.45 9.63
N PHE A 67 -24.63 -4.80 9.76
CA PHE A 67 -25.90 -5.55 9.71
C PHE A 67 -26.88 -5.12 10.81
N SER A 68 -26.38 -4.62 11.93
CA SER A 68 -27.22 -4.06 13.00
C SER A 68 -27.98 -2.80 12.56
N PHE A 69 -27.55 -2.17 11.46
CA PHE A 69 -28.11 -0.93 10.91
C PHE A 69 -28.73 -1.14 9.51
N MET A 70 -29.16 -2.35 9.20
CA MET A 70 -29.84 -2.67 7.91
C MET A 70 -30.99 -1.71 7.59
N PRO A 71 -31.82 -1.27 8.57
CA PRO A 71 -32.87 -0.29 8.31
C PRO A 71 -32.35 1.08 7.85
N GLU A 72 -31.09 1.42 8.12
CA GLU A 72 -30.44 2.64 7.66
C GLU A 72 -29.87 2.52 6.23
N GLY A 73 -30.01 1.35 5.58
CA GLY A 73 -29.57 1.12 4.21
C GLY A 73 -28.05 0.93 4.03
N LEU A 74 -27.31 0.68 5.12
CA LEU A 74 -25.84 0.57 5.08
C LEU A 74 -25.35 -0.71 4.40
N GLY A 75 -26.15 -1.78 4.45
CA GLY A 75 -25.97 -2.97 3.59
C GLY A 75 -24.56 -3.60 3.57
N GLY A 76 -23.88 -3.69 4.71
CA GLY A 76 -22.51 -4.22 4.80
C GLY A 76 -21.40 -3.15 4.66
N PHE A 77 -21.76 -1.90 4.40
CA PHE A 77 -20.80 -0.79 4.46
C PHE A 77 -20.56 -0.36 5.91
N PRO A 78 -19.31 -0.03 6.29
CA PRO A 78 -19.03 0.51 7.61
C PRO A 78 -19.84 1.75 7.90
N ARG A 79 -20.36 1.88 9.12
CA ARG A 79 -21.03 3.12 9.55
C ARG A 79 -19.98 4.19 9.81
N PRO A 80 -19.97 5.34 9.09
CA PRO A 80 -18.92 6.35 9.26
C PRO A 80 -18.87 6.93 10.67
N VAL A 81 -20.04 7.26 11.26
CA VAL A 81 -20.12 7.88 12.57
C VAL A 81 -19.47 6.99 13.65
N GLY A 82 -18.44 7.52 14.29
CA GLY A 82 -17.70 6.84 15.35
C GLY A 82 -16.75 5.75 14.87
N LEU A 83 -16.45 5.69 13.57
CA LEU A 83 -15.52 4.71 12.99
C LEU A 83 -14.14 4.81 13.63
N GLN A 84 -13.64 6.04 13.83
CA GLN A 84 -12.35 6.26 14.50
C GLN A 84 -12.34 5.66 15.91
N SER A 85 -13.38 5.91 16.70
CA SER A 85 -13.45 5.38 18.08
C SER A 85 -13.44 3.84 18.09
N ARG A 86 -14.13 3.21 17.16
CA ARG A 86 -14.14 1.74 17.03
C ARG A 86 -12.78 1.21 16.58
N PHE A 87 -12.11 1.94 15.67
CA PHE A 87 -10.75 1.61 15.26
C PHE A 87 -9.74 1.74 16.41
N ASP A 88 -9.81 2.81 17.20
CA ASP A 88 -8.93 3.02 18.35
C ASP A 88 -9.13 1.90 19.40
N ASN A 89 -10.38 1.50 19.63
CA ASN A 89 -10.68 0.35 20.49
C ASN A 89 -10.13 -0.96 19.93
N PHE A 90 -10.24 -1.19 18.62
CA PHE A 90 -9.64 -2.36 17.97
C PHE A 90 -8.12 -2.37 18.15
N VAL A 91 -7.44 -1.25 17.93
CA VAL A 91 -6.00 -1.13 18.15
C VAL A 91 -5.63 -1.42 19.59
N MET A 92 -6.35 -0.85 20.55
CA MET A 92 -6.11 -1.03 21.98
C MET A 92 -6.26 -2.49 22.41
N GLN A 93 -7.29 -3.18 21.93
CA GLN A 93 -7.57 -4.57 22.27
C GLN A 93 -6.63 -5.59 21.61
N ASN A 94 -5.95 -5.20 20.53
CA ASN A 94 -5.13 -6.10 19.72
C ASN A 94 -3.65 -5.68 19.63
N GLN A 95 -3.15 -4.92 20.62
CA GLN A 95 -1.76 -4.41 20.61
C GLN A 95 -0.69 -5.53 20.58
N ASP A 96 -1.03 -6.71 21.05
CA ASP A 96 -0.19 -7.91 21.01
C ASP A 96 -0.06 -8.50 19.60
N LYS A 97 -0.95 -8.15 18.69
CA LYS A 97 -0.96 -8.67 17.32
C LYS A 97 0.08 -7.95 16.45
N PRO A 98 0.91 -8.70 15.70
CA PRO A 98 1.88 -8.10 14.80
C PRO A 98 1.22 -7.18 13.77
N GLY A 99 1.72 -5.96 13.65
CA GLY A 99 1.26 -4.96 12.69
C GLY A 99 0.21 -3.99 13.24
N VAL A 100 -0.50 -4.30 14.33
CA VAL A 100 -1.55 -3.43 14.89
C VAL A 100 -1.00 -2.09 15.36
N VAL A 101 0.10 -2.10 16.11
CA VAL A 101 0.75 -0.86 16.57
C VAL A 101 1.22 -0.01 15.39
N PHE A 102 1.74 -0.65 14.34
CA PHE A 102 2.13 0.06 13.11
C PHE A 102 0.91 0.66 12.41
N LEU A 103 -0.19 -0.09 12.31
CA LEU A 103 -1.45 0.37 11.73
C LEU A 103 -1.99 1.58 12.48
N GLY A 104 -2.05 1.53 13.81
CA GLY A 104 -2.49 2.64 14.64
C GLY A 104 -1.65 3.91 14.40
N LYS A 105 -0.32 3.78 14.35
CA LYS A 105 0.57 4.90 14.03
C LYS A 105 0.36 5.45 12.62
N ALA A 106 0.07 4.59 11.64
CA ALA A 106 -0.20 5.04 10.27
C ALA A 106 -1.48 5.87 10.19
N ILE A 107 -2.56 5.44 10.84
CA ILE A 107 -3.81 6.19 10.89
C ILE A 107 -3.64 7.51 11.66
N SER A 108 -2.93 7.48 12.81
CA SER A 108 -2.60 8.73 13.53
C SER A 108 -1.83 9.72 12.65
N TYR A 109 -0.88 9.24 11.84
CA TYR A 109 -0.15 10.08 10.89
C TYR A 109 -1.08 10.73 9.85
N VAL A 110 -2.02 9.96 9.30
CA VAL A 110 -3.00 10.46 8.32
C VAL A 110 -3.85 11.57 8.93
N ARG A 111 -4.33 11.37 10.15
CA ARG A 111 -5.11 12.37 10.89
C ARG A 111 -4.29 13.60 11.25
N ASP A 112 -3.13 13.39 11.90
CA ASP A 112 -2.42 14.48 12.59
C ASP A 112 -1.49 15.24 11.65
N GLN A 113 -0.96 14.61 10.60
CA GLN A 113 -0.02 15.21 9.66
C GLN A 113 -0.64 15.56 8.31
N LEU A 114 -1.59 14.76 7.83
CA LEU A 114 -2.26 15.02 6.56
C LEU A 114 -3.58 15.78 6.74
N GLY A 115 -4.09 15.89 7.96
CA GLY A 115 -5.32 16.61 8.28
C GLY A 115 -6.57 15.96 7.67
N LEU A 116 -6.53 14.66 7.39
CA LEU A 116 -7.68 13.94 6.88
C LEU A 116 -8.56 13.44 8.04
N ASP A 117 -9.87 13.56 7.85
CA ASP A 117 -10.83 13.05 8.81
C ASP A 117 -10.88 11.51 8.77
N PRO A 118 -10.54 10.83 9.87
CA PRO A 118 -10.54 9.37 9.89
C PRO A 118 -11.92 8.74 9.73
N ASP A 119 -13.00 9.45 10.03
CA ASP A 119 -14.36 8.97 9.80
C ASP A 119 -14.78 9.07 8.30
N ALA A 120 -13.97 9.74 7.47
CA ALA A 120 -14.26 9.99 6.05
C ALA A 120 -13.45 9.18 5.06
N PHE A 121 -12.42 8.39 5.50
CA PHE A 121 -11.58 7.60 4.59
C PHE A 121 -11.43 6.12 4.95
#